data_cbbef559fde3f9cc4438c8ac3c15fbd4
#
_entry.id   cbbef559fde3f9cc4438c8ac3c15fbd4
#
_cell.length_a   1.000
_cell.length_b   1.000
_cell.length_c   1.000
_cell.angle_alpha   90.00
_cell.angle_beta   90.00
_cell.angle_gamma   90.00
#
_symmetry.space_group_name_H-M   'P 1'
#
loop_
_entity.id
_entity.type
_entity.pdbx_description
1 polymer ?
#
loop_
_entity_poly.entity_id
_entity_poly.type
_entity_poly.pdbx_seq_one_letter_code
_entity_poly.pdbx_strand_id
1 'polypeptide(L)'
;YHTGIVIGHTVKGAWRYIENNWISRAGDTVYEVAGSSHTPESMDDSEVFFVIVGELLFFDADGKTVLWQENHKTSLERYNSYCEANGLVARDLTDWSE
;
A
#
# COMPACT_ATOMS: atom_id res chain seq x y z
N TYR A 1 9.03 -0.79 4.93
CA TYR A 1 8.78 -1.21 6.31
C TYR A 1 7.35 -0.87 6.70
N HIS A 2 6.66 -1.79 7.33
CA HIS A 2 5.33 -1.53 7.87
C HIS A 2 5.25 -1.96 9.34
N THR A 3 4.60 -1.11 10.15
CA THR A 3 4.55 -1.31 11.61
C THR A 3 3.55 -2.39 12.01
N GLY A 4 2.49 -2.59 11.26
CA GLY A 4 1.49 -3.63 11.47
C GLY A 4 1.52 -4.67 10.36
N ILE A 5 0.52 -5.54 10.36
CA ILE A 5 0.37 -6.54 9.31
C ILE A 5 -0.09 -5.90 8.00
N VAL A 6 0.23 -6.55 6.90
CA VAL A 6 -0.29 -6.20 5.58
C VAL A 6 -0.87 -7.45 4.93
N ILE A 7 -2.02 -7.31 4.32
CA ILE A 7 -2.63 -8.34 3.48
C ILE A 7 -2.76 -7.74 2.08
N GLY A 8 -2.20 -8.42 1.09
CA GLY A 8 -2.28 -8.02 -0.31
C GLY A 8 -3.00 -9.07 -1.13
N HIS A 9 -4.08 -8.69 -1.79
CA HIS A 9 -4.80 -9.56 -2.72
C HIS A 9 -4.62 -9.04 -4.14
N THR A 10 -4.02 -9.86 -4.99
CA THR A 10 -3.77 -9.51 -6.39
C THR A 10 -5.04 -9.72 -7.20
N VAL A 11 -5.57 -8.63 -7.74
CA VAL A 11 -6.76 -8.64 -8.60
C VAL A 11 -6.38 -8.88 -10.04
N LYS A 12 -5.28 -8.28 -10.49
CA LYS A 12 -4.80 -8.34 -11.86
C LYS A 12 -3.28 -8.28 -11.90
N GLY A 13 -2.68 -8.93 -12.88
CA GLY A 13 -1.25 -8.84 -13.15
C GLY A 13 -0.39 -9.73 -12.25
N ALA A 14 0.85 -9.31 -12.05
CA ALA A 14 1.82 -10.03 -11.25
C ALA A 14 2.81 -9.06 -10.59
N TRP A 15 3.18 -9.34 -9.36
CA TRP A 15 4.14 -8.55 -8.61
C TRP A 15 4.88 -9.43 -7.60
N ARG A 16 5.96 -8.93 -7.08
CA ARG A 16 6.77 -9.63 -6.08
C ARG A 16 7.52 -8.64 -5.19
N TYR A 17 8.14 -9.18 -4.15
CA TYR A 17 9.22 -8.50 -3.44
C TYR A 17 10.55 -9.05 -3.94
N ILE A 18 11.52 -8.18 -4.21
CA ILE A 18 12.80 -8.60 -4.74
C ILE A 18 13.59 -9.47 -3.74
N GLU A 19 13.30 -9.37 -2.45
CA GLU A 19 13.89 -10.16 -1.37
C GLU A 19 13.36 -11.60 -1.31
N ASN A 20 12.26 -11.89 -2.00
CA ASN A 20 11.57 -13.17 -1.96
C ASN A 20 11.57 -13.85 -3.33
N ASN A 21 11.35 -15.15 -3.33
CA ASN A 21 11.33 -15.94 -4.56
C ASN A 21 9.94 -16.34 -5.05
N TRP A 22 8.90 -15.81 -4.42
CA TRP A 22 7.53 -16.02 -4.86
C TRP A 22 7.05 -14.88 -5.76
N ILE A 23 6.05 -15.16 -6.56
CA ILE A 23 5.34 -14.18 -7.39
C ILE A 23 3.86 -14.26 -7.04
N SER A 24 3.26 -13.12 -6.73
CA SER A 24 1.81 -13.03 -6.52
C SER A 24 1.13 -12.70 -7.84
N ARG A 25 0.21 -13.54 -8.24
CA ARG A 25 -0.56 -13.41 -9.49
C ARG A 25 -2.04 -13.20 -9.17
N ALA A 26 -2.82 -12.86 -10.18
CA ALA A 26 -4.27 -12.67 -10.03
C ALA A 26 -4.91 -13.84 -9.26
N GLY A 27 -5.62 -13.53 -8.19
CA GLY A 27 -6.24 -14.50 -7.29
C GLY A 27 -5.42 -14.88 -6.06
N ASP A 28 -4.11 -14.52 -6.03
CA ASP A 28 -3.24 -14.84 -4.90
C ASP A 28 -3.38 -13.81 -3.79
N THR A 29 -3.23 -14.27 -2.55
CA THR A 29 -3.23 -13.43 -1.36
C THR A 29 -1.91 -13.58 -0.63
N VAL A 30 -1.30 -12.46 -0.27
CA VAL A 30 -0.05 -12.40 0.48
C VAL A 30 -0.35 -11.86 1.87
N TYR A 31 0.18 -12.56 2.88
CA TYR A 31 0.16 -12.08 4.26
C TYR A 31 1.58 -11.70 4.67
N GLU A 32 1.72 -10.50 5.21
CA GLU A 32 3.02 -9.95 5.62
C GLU A 32 2.99 -9.64 7.10
N VAL A 33 3.95 -10.21 7.82
CA VAL A 33 4.05 -10.03 9.28
C VAL A 33 4.40 -8.59 9.62
N ALA A 34 3.93 -8.13 10.78
CA ALA A 34 4.26 -6.82 11.31
C ALA A 34 5.77 -6.65 11.49
N GLY A 35 6.27 -5.45 11.20
CA GLY A 35 7.68 -5.13 11.34
C GLY A 35 8.57 -5.65 10.22
N SER A 36 8.01 -6.11 9.12
CA SER A 36 8.80 -6.56 7.98
C SER A 36 9.09 -5.43 6.98
N SER A 37 10.14 -5.61 6.21
CA SER A 37 10.60 -4.64 5.21
C SER A 37 10.77 -5.32 3.86
N HIS A 38 10.20 -4.72 2.82
CA HIS A 38 10.17 -5.29 1.48
C HIS A 38 10.32 -4.22 0.42
N THR A 39 10.87 -4.62 -0.71
CA THR A 39 10.96 -3.78 -1.91
C THR A 39 10.05 -4.37 -2.99
N PRO A 40 8.88 -3.77 -3.25
CA PRO A 40 7.97 -4.28 -4.25
C PRO A 40 8.46 -4.02 -5.67
N GLU A 41 8.20 -4.98 -6.54
CA GLU A 41 8.47 -4.89 -7.96
C GLU A 41 7.24 -5.38 -8.74
N SER A 42 6.72 -4.52 -9.61
CA SER A 42 5.66 -4.90 -10.51
C SER A 42 6.25 -5.57 -11.74
N MET A 43 5.74 -6.74 -12.08
CA MET A 43 6.19 -7.52 -13.23
C MET A 43 5.31 -7.32 -14.45
N ASP A 44 4.15 -6.72 -14.28
CA ASP A 44 3.14 -6.47 -15.30
C ASP A 44 2.23 -5.36 -14.79
N ASP A 45 1.31 -4.86 -15.62
CA ASP A 45 0.26 -3.97 -15.13
C ASP A 45 -0.54 -4.69 -14.06
N SER A 46 -0.50 -4.17 -12.84
CA SER A 46 -1.02 -4.87 -11.68
C SER A 46 -2.03 -4.01 -10.93
N GLU A 47 -3.06 -4.69 -10.44
CA GLU A 47 -3.98 -4.14 -9.45
C GLU A 47 -3.92 -5.02 -8.20
N VAL A 48 -3.62 -4.42 -7.08
CA VAL A 48 -3.52 -5.11 -5.80
C VAL A 48 -4.35 -4.37 -4.77
N PHE A 49 -5.19 -5.13 -4.08
CA PHE A 49 -5.94 -4.60 -2.94
C PHE A 49 -5.14 -4.88 -1.68
N PHE A 50 -4.80 -3.82 -0.96
CA PHE A 50 -4.06 -3.94 0.29
C PHE A 50 -4.91 -3.57 1.49
N VAL A 51 -4.82 -4.39 2.54
CA VAL A 51 -5.23 -4.04 3.89
C VAL A 51 -3.96 -3.80 4.69
N ILE A 52 -3.77 -2.58 5.15
CA ILE A 52 -2.56 -2.16 5.86
C ILE A 52 -2.96 -1.69 7.25
N VAL A 53 -2.42 -2.37 8.25
CA VAL A 53 -2.62 -2.00 9.65
C VAL A 53 -1.39 -1.25 10.12
N GLY A 54 -1.58 -0.07 10.72
CA GLY A 54 -0.48 0.77 11.17
C GLY A 54 0.04 1.67 10.06
N GLU A 55 1.35 1.79 9.96
CA GLU A 55 2.00 2.74 9.08
C GLU A 55 3.00 2.07 8.14
N LEU A 56 3.17 2.68 6.97
CA LEU A 56 4.27 2.39 6.05
C LEU A 56 5.35 3.45 6.21
N LEU A 57 6.59 3.01 6.28
CA LEU A 57 7.76 3.87 6.28
C LEU A 57 8.59 3.59 5.04
N PHE A 58 8.85 4.62 4.26
CA PHE A 58 9.69 4.55 3.07
C PHE A 58 11.04 5.17 3.38
N PHE A 59 12.09 4.39 3.22
CA PHE A 59 13.45 4.81 3.56
C PHE A 59 14.24 5.22 2.34
N ASP A 60 15.22 6.09 2.57
CA ASP A 60 16.26 6.39 1.60
C ASP A 60 17.19 5.16 1.41
N ALA A 61 18.08 5.24 0.45
CA ALA A 61 19.06 4.19 0.14
C ALA A 61 19.95 3.81 1.33
N ASP A 62 20.10 4.71 2.33
CA ASP A 62 20.84 4.43 3.56
C ASP A 62 20.11 3.44 4.50
N GLY A 63 18.83 3.16 4.25
CA GLY A 63 18.02 2.28 5.09
C GLY A 63 17.66 2.85 6.46
N LYS A 64 17.91 4.13 6.71
CA LYS A 64 17.71 4.79 8.01
C LYS A 64 16.88 6.06 7.92
N THR A 65 17.07 6.85 6.88
CA THR A 65 16.36 8.13 6.71
C THR A 65 14.97 7.87 6.18
N VAL A 66 13.95 8.28 6.93
CA VAL A 66 12.55 8.16 6.50
C VAL A 66 12.26 9.28 5.51
N LEU A 67 11.97 8.92 4.27
CA LEU A 67 11.58 9.87 3.21
C LEU A 67 10.09 10.17 3.24
N TRP A 68 9.28 9.18 3.58
CA TRP A 68 7.84 9.30 3.57
C TRP A 68 7.21 8.34 4.57
N GLN A 69 6.16 8.81 5.21
CA GLN A 69 5.35 8.02 6.13
C GLN A 69 3.91 8.01 5.63
N GLU A 70 3.36 6.82 5.41
CA GLU A 70 1.98 6.64 4.98
C GLU A 70 1.14 6.12 6.14
N ASN A 71 0.03 6.76 6.41
CA ASN A 71 -0.95 6.36 7.41
C ASN A 71 -2.36 6.80 6.99
N HIS A 72 -3.35 6.60 7.85
CA HIS A 72 -4.74 6.96 7.54
C HIS A 72 -4.90 8.45 7.20
N LYS A 73 -4.13 9.33 7.83
CA LYS A 73 -4.21 10.77 7.57
C LYS A 73 -3.64 11.12 6.19
N THR A 74 -2.45 10.63 5.88
CA THR A 74 -1.81 10.90 4.59
C THR A 74 -2.59 10.32 3.44
N SER A 75 -3.17 9.13 3.63
CA SER A 75 -4.03 8.49 2.62
C SER A 75 -5.29 9.32 2.37
N LEU A 76 -5.93 9.80 3.43
CA LEU A 76 -7.11 10.65 3.31
C LEU A 76 -6.79 11.98 2.61
N GLU A 77 -5.67 12.61 2.98
CA GLU A 77 -5.21 13.84 2.35
C GLU A 77 -4.95 13.65 0.85
N ARG A 78 -4.32 12.55 0.46
CA ARG A 78 -4.09 12.23 -0.96
C ARG A 78 -5.39 12.00 -1.72
N TYR A 79 -6.34 11.31 -1.11
CA TYR A 79 -7.65 11.10 -1.71
C TYR A 79 -8.38 12.43 -1.94
N ASN A 80 -8.43 13.28 -0.94
CA ASN A 80 -9.09 14.59 -1.03
C ASN A 80 -8.41 15.49 -2.07
N SER A 81 -7.08 15.51 -2.08
CA SER A 81 -6.30 16.30 -3.04
C SER A 81 -6.53 15.82 -4.48
N TYR A 82 -6.59 14.52 -4.69
CA TYR A 82 -6.89 13.95 -6.00
C TYR A 82 -8.29 14.35 -6.49
N CYS A 83 -9.29 14.26 -5.62
CA CYS A 83 -10.65 14.65 -5.94
C CYS A 83 -10.72 16.14 -6.31
N GLU A 84 -10.09 17.01 -5.54
CA GLU A 84 -10.03 18.44 -5.81
C GLU A 84 -9.37 18.74 -7.16
N ALA A 85 -8.22 18.13 -7.41
CA ALA A 85 -7.47 18.32 -8.65
C ALA A 85 -8.20 17.82 -9.90
N ASN A 86 -9.12 16.87 -9.76
CA ASN A 86 -9.84 16.25 -10.86
C ASN A 86 -11.32 16.64 -10.93
N GLY A 87 -11.75 17.63 -10.13
CA GLY A 87 -13.13 18.09 -10.13
C GLY A 87 -14.15 17.08 -9.62
N LEU A 88 -13.69 16.16 -8.77
CA LEU A 88 -14.53 15.12 -8.18
C LEU A 88 -15.00 15.54 -6.79
N VAL A 89 -16.20 15.10 -6.42
CA VAL A 89 -16.71 15.29 -5.07
C VAL A 89 -16.18 14.17 -4.19
N ALA A 90 -15.37 14.52 -3.19
CA ALA A 90 -14.83 13.55 -2.26
C ALA A 90 -15.95 12.98 -1.38
N ARG A 91 -15.93 11.67 -1.14
CA ARG A 91 -16.80 11.03 -0.16
C ARG A 91 -16.23 11.22 1.23
N ASP A 92 -17.10 11.23 2.23
CA ASP A 92 -16.69 11.14 3.62
C ASP A 92 -16.30 9.68 3.93
N LEU A 93 -15.00 9.41 3.87
CA LEU A 93 -14.46 8.06 4.12
C LEU A 93 -14.39 7.73 5.61
N THR A 94 -14.76 8.66 6.48
CA THR A 94 -14.77 8.46 7.94
C THR A 94 -16.17 8.25 8.48
N ASP A 95 -17.18 8.37 7.65
CA ASP A 95 -18.58 8.17 8.03
C ASP A 95 -18.93 6.68 7.96
N TRP A 96 -19.33 6.13 9.09
CA TRP A 96 -19.74 4.74 9.25
C TRP A 96 -21.26 4.56 9.28
N SER A 97 -22.00 5.64 9.09
CA SER A 97 -23.47 5.55 9.01
C SER A 97 -23.89 4.97 7.67
N GLU A 98 -24.88 4.13 7.68
CA GLU A 98 -25.49 3.56 6.48
C GLU A 98 -26.74 4.34 6.06
#